data_b5049f825ae22d600e34715b8955c1f6
#
_entry.id   b5049f825ae22d600e34715b8955c1f6
#
_cell.length_a   1.000
_cell.length_b   1.000
_cell.length_c   1.000
_cell.angle_alpha   90.00
_cell.angle_beta   90.00
_cell.angle_gamma   90.00
#
_symmetry.space_group_name_H-M   'P 1'
#
loop_
_entity.id
_entity.type
_entity.pdbx_description
1 polymer ?
#
loop_
_entity_poly.entity_id
_entity_poly.type
_entity_poly.pdbx_seq_one_letter_code
_entity_poly.pdbx_strand_id
1 'polypeptide(L)'
;MTSAQEETVSLLVVSSKELTNEALEALRASAAALGHGSSVRFECLAGLASQDIVLMVHECDPWDVVAVDSAAIALLKDAFAGEADALEPDNPVWVRGYLFAAVPGFEECLSDQDAKRVAWTRLKAAAHPVAPY
;
A
#
# COMPACT_ATOMS: atom_id res chain seq x y z
N MET A 1 11.21 24.07 13.74
CA MET A 1 10.75 23.54 13.58
C MET A 1 10.38 22.74 12.98
N THR A 2 10.54 22.52 12.64
CA THR A 2 10.06 21.88 12.00
C THR A 2 9.08 21.02 12.05
N SER A 3 8.22 21.22 11.98
CA SER A 3 7.06 20.43 12.18
C SER A 3 6.65 19.64 11.00
N ALA A 4 7.36 19.75 9.93
CA ALA A 4 7.09 18.95 8.75
C ALA A 4 7.16 17.47 9.07
N GLN A 5 7.96 17.12 10.00
CA GLN A 5 8.06 15.72 10.38
C GLN A 5 6.84 15.21 11.11
N GLU A 6 5.92 16.11 11.41
CA GLU A 6 4.69 15.71 12.06
C GLU A 6 3.68 15.13 11.10
N GLU A 7 3.98 15.13 9.81
CA GLU A 7 3.07 14.53 8.85
C GLU A 7 2.84 13.07 9.18
N THR A 8 1.59 12.71 9.27
CA THR A 8 1.20 11.32 9.51
C THR A 8 0.92 10.65 8.18
N VAL A 9 1.52 9.50 7.96
CA VAL A 9 1.22 8.69 6.78
C VAL A 9 0.21 7.65 7.21
N SER A 10 -0.99 7.69 6.64
CA SER A 10 -1.99 6.69 6.96
C SER A 10 -2.01 5.56 5.96
N LEU A 11 -1.60 5.83 4.72
CA LEU A 11 -1.55 4.81 3.68
C LEU A 11 -0.20 4.88 2.98
N LEU A 12 0.53 3.78 2.99
CA LEU A 12 1.78 3.65 2.25
C LEU A 12 1.53 2.74 1.06
N VAL A 13 1.71 3.27 -0.15
CA VAL A 13 1.58 2.51 -1.37
C VAL A 13 2.97 2.16 -1.88
N VAL A 14 3.24 0.87 -2.05
CA VAL A 14 4.54 0.42 -2.52
C VAL A 14 4.40 -0.26 -3.88
N SER A 15 5.38 0.00 -4.74
CA SER A 15 5.44 -0.58 -6.08
C SER A 15 6.85 -1.04 -6.34
N SER A 16 7.01 -1.95 -7.32
CA SER A 16 8.33 -2.43 -7.69
C SER A 16 9.00 -1.50 -8.70
N LYS A 17 8.25 -0.56 -9.26
CA LYS A 17 8.74 0.40 -10.24
C LYS A 17 7.97 1.69 -10.03
N GLU A 18 8.44 2.76 -10.68
CA GLU A 18 7.72 4.02 -10.60
C GLU A 18 6.36 3.88 -11.27
N LEU A 19 5.35 4.44 -10.61
CA LEU A 19 3.99 4.39 -11.13
C LEU A 19 3.77 5.53 -12.13
N THR A 20 2.89 5.29 -13.10
CA THR A 20 2.49 6.34 -14.04
C THR A 20 1.70 7.42 -13.30
N ASN A 21 1.62 8.61 -13.90
CA ASN A 21 0.82 9.68 -13.32
C ASN A 21 -0.64 9.27 -13.20
N GLU A 22 -1.15 8.52 -14.17
CA GLU A 22 -2.52 8.05 -14.12
C GLU A 22 -2.76 7.14 -12.92
N ALA A 23 -1.82 6.23 -12.66
CA ALA A 23 -1.93 5.34 -11.51
C ALA A 23 -1.83 6.12 -10.20
N LEU A 24 -0.92 7.08 -10.13
CA LEU A 24 -0.78 7.90 -8.94
C LEU A 24 -2.06 8.67 -8.63
N GLU A 25 -2.68 9.26 -9.67
CA GLU A 25 -3.91 10.01 -9.47
C GLU A 25 -5.05 9.11 -9.06
N ALA A 26 -5.15 7.93 -9.67
CA ALA A 26 -6.18 6.97 -9.31
C ALA A 26 -6.05 6.51 -7.86
N LEU A 27 -4.81 6.27 -7.43
CA LEU A 27 -4.57 5.85 -6.05
C LEU A 27 -4.84 6.97 -5.07
N ARG A 28 -4.48 8.21 -5.41
CA ARG A 28 -4.80 9.34 -4.54
C ARG A 28 -6.29 9.53 -4.40
N ALA A 29 -7.03 9.40 -5.51
CA ALA A 29 -8.48 9.51 -5.46
C ALA A 29 -9.10 8.40 -4.62
N SER A 30 -8.58 7.19 -4.76
CA SER A 30 -9.05 6.06 -3.98
C SER A 30 -8.75 6.26 -2.49
N ALA A 31 -7.56 6.74 -2.18
CA ALA A 31 -7.19 6.98 -0.79
C ALA A 31 -8.09 8.04 -0.17
N ALA A 32 -8.40 9.09 -0.91
CA ALA A 32 -9.31 10.13 -0.42
C ALA A 32 -10.69 9.56 -0.15
N ALA A 33 -11.18 8.71 -1.06
CA ALA A 33 -12.49 8.09 -0.90
C ALA A 33 -12.53 7.15 0.29
N LEU A 34 -11.39 6.58 0.66
CA LEU A 34 -11.31 5.67 1.80
C LEU A 34 -10.98 6.38 3.11
N GLY A 35 -10.88 7.71 3.08
CA GLY A 35 -10.69 8.48 4.30
C GLY A 35 -9.25 8.83 4.62
N HIS A 36 -8.30 8.49 3.75
CA HIS A 36 -6.89 8.81 4.02
C HIS A 36 -6.54 10.25 3.67
N GLY A 37 -7.31 10.87 2.78
CA GLY A 37 -7.07 12.25 2.39
C GLY A 37 -5.71 12.39 1.72
N SER A 38 -4.92 13.35 2.20
CA SER A 38 -3.58 13.59 1.66
C SER A 38 -2.51 12.81 2.41
N SER A 39 -2.88 11.95 3.34
CA SER A 39 -1.93 11.21 4.16
C SER A 39 -1.45 9.93 3.46
N VAL A 40 -1.31 9.97 2.15
CA VAL A 40 -0.84 8.82 1.37
C VAL A 40 0.57 9.09 0.88
N ARG A 41 1.42 8.07 0.95
CA ARG A 41 2.80 8.16 0.48
C ARG A 41 3.07 7.03 -0.49
N PHE A 42 3.86 7.32 -1.52
CA PHE A 42 4.21 6.35 -2.56
C PHE A 42 5.70 6.08 -2.49
N GLU A 43 6.09 4.80 -2.47
CA GLU A 43 7.49 4.41 -2.43
C GLU A 43 7.74 3.32 -3.45
N CYS A 44 8.84 3.44 -4.18
CA CYS A 44 9.27 2.43 -5.13
C CYS A 44 10.30 1.55 -4.44
N LEU A 45 10.08 0.24 -4.48
CA LEU A 45 10.94 -0.72 -3.79
C LEU A 45 12.11 -1.20 -4.63
N ALA A 46 12.22 -0.72 -5.88
CA ALA A 46 13.28 -1.16 -6.76
C ALA A 46 14.66 -0.90 -6.13
N GLY A 47 15.49 -1.92 -6.10
CA GLY A 47 16.84 -1.78 -5.59
C GLY A 47 16.99 -1.77 -4.08
N LEU A 48 15.91 -1.87 -3.34
CA LEU A 48 15.99 -1.87 -1.88
C LEU A 48 16.20 -3.28 -1.35
N ALA A 49 17.07 -3.41 -0.35
CA ALA A 49 17.22 -4.66 0.37
C ALA A 49 16.06 -4.83 1.34
N SER A 50 15.83 -6.06 1.80
CA SER A 50 14.74 -6.34 2.73
C SER A 50 14.81 -5.45 3.98
N GLN A 51 16.00 -5.28 4.55
CA GLN A 51 16.13 -4.46 5.75
C GLN A 51 15.76 -3.00 5.48
N ASP A 52 16.03 -2.51 4.27
CA ASP A 52 15.67 -1.14 3.90
C ASP A 52 14.16 -0.98 3.81
N ILE A 53 13.48 -2.02 3.31
CA ILE A 53 12.03 -2.00 3.21
C ILE A 53 11.41 -1.98 4.60
N VAL A 54 11.90 -2.83 5.50
CA VAL A 54 11.41 -2.86 6.88
C VAL A 54 11.59 -1.50 7.53
N LEU A 55 12.77 -0.90 7.36
CA LEU A 55 13.07 0.38 7.96
C LEU A 55 12.16 1.47 7.42
N MET A 56 11.93 1.47 6.11
CA MET A 56 11.07 2.46 5.48
C MET A 56 9.64 2.38 6.02
N VAL A 57 9.11 1.16 6.16
CA VAL A 57 7.77 0.99 6.70
C VAL A 57 7.69 1.50 8.13
N HIS A 58 8.69 1.19 8.93
CA HIS A 58 8.70 1.67 10.32
C HIS A 58 8.83 3.18 10.41
N GLU A 59 9.62 3.78 9.53
CA GLU A 59 9.78 5.23 9.53
C GLU A 59 8.50 5.94 9.11
N CYS A 60 7.79 5.37 8.14
CA CYS A 60 6.50 5.94 7.72
C CYS A 60 5.41 5.69 8.76
N ASP A 61 5.50 4.57 9.44
CA ASP A 61 4.54 4.18 10.47
C ASP A 61 3.09 4.34 10.00
N PRO A 62 2.73 3.74 8.84
CA PRO A 62 1.37 3.90 8.30
C PRO A 62 0.40 2.99 9.02
N TRP A 63 -0.90 3.23 8.80
CA TRP A 63 -1.91 2.27 9.24
C TRP A 63 -1.96 1.09 8.27
N ASP A 64 -1.93 1.40 6.96
CA ASP A 64 -2.09 0.41 5.90
C ASP A 64 -0.95 0.49 4.93
N VAL A 65 -0.50 -0.68 4.43
CA VAL A 65 0.52 -0.79 3.38
C VAL A 65 -0.10 -1.57 2.23
N VAL A 66 -0.13 -0.98 1.04
CA VAL A 66 -0.71 -1.61 -0.13
C VAL A 66 0.36 -1.79 -1.19
N ALA A 67 0.59 -3.03 -1.61
CA ALA A 67 1.50 -3.35 -2.70
C ALA A 67 0.69 -3.50 -3.98
N VAL A 68 1.05 -2.75 -5.02
CA VAL A 68 0.21 -2.61 -6.20
C VAL A 68 0.70 -3.39 -7.41
N ASP A 69 1.74 -4.19 -7.26
CA ASP A 69 2.14 -5.11 -8.32
C ASP A 69 2.75 -6.37 -7.69
N SER A 70 2.82 -7.43 -8.50
CA SER A 70 3.24 -8.73 -7.98
C SER A 70 4.66 -8.72 -7.44
N ALA A 71 5.56 -7.97 -8.07
CA ALA A 71 6.93 -7.92 -7.60
C ALA A 71 7.03 -7.20 -6.26
N ALA A 72 6.25 -6.14 -6.07
CA ALA A 72 6.23 -5.43 -4.78
C ALA A 72 5.68 -6.34 -3.68
N ILE A 73 4.64 -7.13 -4.01
CA ILE A 73 4.09 -8.08 -3.04
C ILE A 73 5.17 -9.06 -2.62
N ALA A 74 5.92 -9.60 -3.58
CA ALA A 74 7.00 -10.55 -3.26
C ALA A 74 8.08 -9.88 -2.41
N LEU A 75 8.43 -8.64 -2.71
CA LEU A 75 9.44 -7.92 -1.94
C LEU A 75 8.98 -7.68 -0.50
N LEU A 76 7.71 -7.35 -0.31
CA LEU A 76 7.17 -7.19 1.04
C LEU A 76 7.20 -8.51 1.80
N LYS A 77 6.80 -9.60 1.14
CA LYS A 77 6.79 -10.91 1.79
C LYS A 77 8.19 -11.33 2.19
N ASP A 78 9.17 -11.05 1.34
CA ASP A 78 10.56 -11.38 1.67
C ASP A 78 11.08 -10.51 2.82
N ALA A 79 10.75 -9.22 2.80
CA ALA A 79 11.21 -8.31 3.83
C ALA A 79 10.65 -8.68 5.21
N PHE A 80 9.40 -9.15 5.25
CA PHE A 80 8.74 -9.55 6.48
C PHE A 80 8.51 -11.06 6.50
N ALA A 81 9.53 -11.81 6.11
CA ALA A 81 9.43 -13.27 6.02
C ALA A 81 9.00 -13.85 7.36
N GLY A 82 8.08 -14.81 7.30
CA GLY A 82 7.51 -15.40 8.49
C GLY A 82 6.34 -14.63 9.07
N GLU A 83 6.13 -13.37 8.65
CA GLU A 83 5.05 -12.55 9.17
C GLU A 83 4.04 -12.21 8.08
N ALA A 84 4.49 -12.00 6.85
CA ALA A 84 3.62 -11.62 5.75
C ALA A 84 3.38 -12.75 4.77
N ASP A 85 3.74 -13.98 5.14
CA ASP A 85 3.69 -15.12 4.21
C ASP A 85 2.30 -15.39 3.67
N ALA A 86 1.27 -15.07 4.43
CA ALA A 86 -0.11 -15.34 4.04
C ALA A 86 -0.72 -14.22 3.18
N LEU A 87 0.05 -13.19 2.86
CA LEU A 87 -0.47 -12.07 2.08
C LEU A 87 -0.83 -12.51 0.67
N GLU A 88 -2.09 -12.31 0.30
CA GLU A 88 -2.63 -12.64 -1.02
C GLU A 88 -3.58 -11.52 -1.43
N PRO A 89 -3.93 -11.44 -2.72
CA PRO A 89 -4.81 -10.35 -3.16
C PRO A 89 -6.13 -10.24 -2.41
N ASP A 90 -6.68 -11.38 -1.99
CA ASP A 90 -7.95 -11.35 -1.26
C ASP A 90 -7.77 -11.65 0.22
N ASN A 91 -6.55 -11.55 0.71
CA ASN A 91 -6.26 -11.90 2.09
C ASN A 91 -5.24 -10.92 2.70
N PRO A 92 -5.70 -9.73 3.11
CA PRO A 92 -4.82 -8.81 3.83
C PRO A 92 -4.35 -9.44 5.13
N VAL A 93 -3.17 -9.07 5.58
CA VAL A 93 -2.60 -9.62 6.80
C VAL A 93 -2.10 -8.51 7.70
N TRP A 94 -2.17 -8.73 9.00
CA TRP A 94 -1.60 -7.82 9.97
C TRP A 94 -0.15 -8.21 10.22
N VAL A 95 0.74 -7.23 10.09
CA VAL A 95 2.16 -7.43 10.33
C VAL A 95 2.62 -6.32 11.24
N ARG A 96 2.95 -6.67 12.49
CA ARG A 96 3.46 -5.72 13.47
C ARG A 96 2.54 -4.51 13.68
N GLY A 97 1.24 -4.70 13.53
CA GLY A 97 0.28 -3.62 13.70
C GLY A 97 -0.06 -2.88 12.43
N TYR A 98 0.62 -3.15 11.33
CA TYR A 98 0.29 -2.59 10.02
C TYR A 98 -0.59 -3.57 9.26
N LEU A 99 -1.57 -3.05 8.53
CA LEU A 99 -2.39 -3.91 7.68
C LEU A 99 -1.80 -3.92 6.28
N PHE A 100 -1.25 -5.07 5.89
CA PHE A 100 -0.67 -5.25 4.56
C PHE A 100 -1.73 -5.79 3.62
N ALA A 101 -1.82 -5.22 2.42
CA ALA A 101 -2.75 -5.67 1.40
C ALA A 101 -2.08 -5.72 0.05
N ALA A 102 -2.60 -6.56 -0.83
CA ALA A 102 -2.05 -6.79 -2.16
C ALA A 102 -3.10 -6.47 -3.21
N VAL A 103 -2.75 -5.58 -4.14
CA VAL A 103 -3.59 -5.23 -5.27
C VAL A 103 -2.75 -5.34 -6.54
N PRO A 104 -2.42 -6.57 -6.96
CA PRO A 104 -1.54 -6.76 -8.11
C PRO A 104 -2.19 -6.27 -9.39
N GLY A 105 -1.35 -5.80 -10.32
CA GLY A 105 -1.85 -5.37 -11.61
C GLY A 105 -2.62 -4.08 -11.58
N PHE A 106 -2.37 -3.21 -10.61
CA PHE A 106 -3.14 -1.98 -10.47
C PHE A 106 -3.06 -1.11 -11.71
N GLU A 107 -1.85 -0.91 -12.27
CA GLU A 107 -1.72 -0.06 -13.45
C GLU A 107 -2.47 -0.64 -14.64
N GLU A 108 -2.40 -1.96 -14.81
CA GLU A 108 -3.07 -2.61 -15.92
C GLU A 108 -4.58 -2.55 -15.80
N CYS A 109 -5.10 -2.49 -14.58
CA CYS A 109 -6.53 -2.49 -14.38
C CYS A 109 -7.19 -1.17 -14.83
N LEU A 110 -6.42 -0.12 -15.02
CA LEU A 110 -6.97 1.19 -15.33
C LEU A 110 -7.63 1.25 -16.70
N SER A 111 -7.31 0.30 -17.59
CA SER A 111 -7.92 0.23 -18.90
C SER A 111 -9.07 -0.76 -18.99
N ASP A 112 -9.47 -1.37 -17.87
CA ASP A 112 -10.51 -2.40 -17.84
C ASP A 112 -11.45 -2.13 -16.68
N GLN A 113 -12.72 -1.89 -17.00
CA GLN A 113 -13.70 -1.50 -16.00
C GLN A 113 -13.94 -2.59 -14.95
N ASP A 114 -13.96 -3.85 -15.38
CA ASP A 114 -14.17 -4.94 -14.44
C ASP A 114 -12.96 -5.12 -13.53
N ALA A 115 -11.75 -4.98 -14.08
CA ALA A 115 -10.55 -5.05 -13.28
C ALA A 115 -10.48 -3.91 -12.29
N LYS A 116 -10.97 -2.71 -12.67
CA LYS A 116 -11.03 -1.59 -11.74
C LYS A 116 -11.92 -1.90 -10.56
N ARG A 117 -13.04 -2.57 -10.80
CA ARG A 117 -13.94 -2.93 -9.71
C ARG A 117 -13.28 -3.90 -8.74
N VAL A 118 -12.55 -4.86 -9.27
CA VAL A 118 -11.82 -5.81 -8.43
C VAL A 118 -10.78 -5.06 -7.60
N ALA A 119 -10.01 -4.18 -8.23
CA ALA A 119 -8.99 -3.40 -7.53
C ALA A 119 -9.63 -2.55 -6.44
N TRP A 120 -10.75 -1.91 -6.74
CA TRP A 120 -11.44 -1.08 -5.76
C TRP A 120 -11.93 -1.91 -4.57
N THR A 121 -12.47 -3.11 -4.84
CA THR A 121 -12.91 -3.99 -3.78
C THR A 121 -11.75 -4.38 -2.87
N ARG A 122 -10.58 -4.67 -3.45
CA ARG A 122 -9.41 -5.02 -2.67
C ARG A 122 -8.89 -3.84 -1.86
N LEU A 123 -8.91 -2.64 -2.44
CA LEU A 123 -8.51 -1.44 -1.71
C LEU A 123 -9.42 -1.17 -0.53
N LYS A 124 -10.74 -1.35 -0.72
CA LYS A 124 -11.68 -1.15 0.37
C LYS A 124 -11.46 -2.18 1.48
N ALA A 125 -11.16 -3.42 1.12
CA ALA A 125 -10.90 -4.45 2.11
C ALA A 125 -9.61 -4.18 2.88
N ALA A 126 -8.69 -3.46 2.25
CA ALA A 126 -7.42 -3.11 2.86
C ALA A 126 -7.52 -1.86 3.72
N ALA A 127 -8.62 -1.12 3.63
CA ALA A 127 -8.75 0.09 4.41
C ALA A 127 -8.83 -0.25 5.88
N HIS A 128 -8.03 0.41 6.66
CA HIS A 128 -8.05 0.23 8.10
C HIS A 128 -9.44 0.63 8.58
N PRO A 129 -10.16 -0.25 9.25
CA PRO A 129 -11.50 0.12 9.68
C PRO A 129 -11.42 1.32 10.61
N VAL A 130 -12.13 2.37 10.24
CA VAL A 130 -12.23 3.53 11.09
C VAL A 130 -12.98 3.06 12.32
N ALA A 131 -12.35 3.16 13.45
CA ALA A 131 -12.95 2.67 14.67
C ALA A 131 -14.28 3.35 14.87
N PRO A 132 -15.34 2.58 14.95
CA PRO A 132 -16.66 3.19 15.06
C PRO A 132 -17.03 3.56 16.47
N TYR A 133 -16.11 3.53 17.36
CA TYR A 133 -16.40 3.86 18.74
C TYR A 133 -15.80 5.15 19.18
#